data_81b51b6cf28d3b93105f6d1ccc2cd008
#
_entry.id   81b51b6cf28d3b93105f6d1ccc2cd008
#
_cell.length_a   1.000
_cell.length_b   1.000
_cell.length_c   1.000
_cell.angle_alpha   90.00
_cell.angle_beta   90.00
_cell.angle_gamma   90.00
#
_symmetry.space_group_name_H-M   'P 1'
#
loop_
_entity.id
_entity.type
_entity.pdbx_description
1 polymer ?
#
loop_
_entity_poly.entity_id
_entity_poly.type
_entity_poly.pdbx_seq_one_letter_code
_entity_poly.pdbx_strand_id
1 'polypeptide(L)'
;MRLCTVALVALTALAAAPAGEPQVLFEDRFDGKLADGWHWLREDPAAWRVKDGVLEVRIQPGKAATVKNALVRPAPDRASGAYAVEVTVSGSTPPTTPYEQEGITWYRDGKPAFKLVRELVDGKVVVVPGKHPVDAEKVGLRVVVRGDRYTAEYRPGGEGEWKTAGGGPLPAGAGKDEVSLQCYDGPPDAEHWARFSGFRVVRVTDSR
;
A
#
# COMPACT_ATOMS: atom_id res chain seq x y z
N MET A 1 -37.78 16.80 -62.35
CA MET A 1 -37.85 16.28 -60.98
C MET A 1 -36.58 15.49 -60.67
N ARG A 2 -35.65 16.03 -59.89
CA ARG A 2 -34.42 15.35 -59.47
C ARG A 2 -34.62 14.89 -58.04
N LEU A 3 -34.63 13.57 -57.82
CA LEU A 3 -34.62 12.99 -56.46
C LEU A 3 -33.19 13.07 -55.90
N CYS A 4 -33.05 13.77 -54.77
CA CYS A 4 -31.83 13.70 -53.94
C CYS A 4 -31.98 12.55 -52.94
N THR A 5 -31.14 11.55 -53.10
CA THR A 5 -31.03 10.45 -52.11
C THR A 5 -30.08 10.89 -51.01
N VAL A 6 -30.56 11.03 -49.78
CA VAL A 6 -29.78 11.32 -48.60
C VAL A 6 -29.33 9.98 -48.02
N ALA A 7 -28.01 9.73 -48.02
CA ALA A 7 -27.41 8.56 -47.38
C ALA A 7 -27.21 8.86 -45.87
N LEU A 8 -27.91 8.10 -45.05
CA LEU A 8 -27.76 8.13 -43.60
C LEU A 8 -26.58 7.27 -43.20
N VAL A 9 -25.47 7.89 -42.77
CA VAL A 9 -24.30 7.19 -42.18
C VAL A 9 -24.60 6.93 -40.72
N ALA A 10 -24.83 5.66 -40.38
CA ALA A 10 -24.94 5.22 -38.97
C ALA A 10 -23.58 5.12 -38.36
N LEU A 11 -23.25 6.00 -37.41
CA LEU A 11 -22.05 5.96 -36.58
C LEU A 11 -22.27 4.93 -35.48
N THR A 12 -21.72 3.72 -35.62
CA THR A 12 -21.69 2.72 -34.51
C THR A 12 -20.64 3.12 -33.50
N ALA A 13 -21.09 3.62 -32.36
CA ALA A 13 -20.22 3.84 -31.19
C ALA A 13 -19.76 2.47 -30.65
N LEU A 14 -18.47 2.18 -30.75
CA LEU A 14 -17.84 1.03 -30.12
C LEU A 14 -17.81 1.32 -28.60
N ALA A 15 -18.72 0.71 -27.84
CA ALA A 15 -18.69 0.77 -26.40
C ALA A 15 -17.44 0.00 -25.91
N ALA A 16 -16.51 0.69 -25.25
CA ALA A 16 -15.39 0.04 -24.56
C ALA A 16 -15.96 -0.93 -23.51
N ALA A 17 -15.55 -2.18 -23.56
CA ALA A 17 -15.92 -3.15 -22.53
C ALA A 17 -15.42 -2.63 -21.17
N PRO A 18 -16.21 -2.76 -20.08
CA PRO A 18 -15.76 -2.36 -18.75
C PRO A 18 -14.49 -3.12 -18.42
N ALA A 19 -13.46 -2.42 -17.93
CA ALA A 19 -12.26 -3.05 -17.43
C ALA A 19 -12.69 -4.03 -16.33
N GLY A 20 -12.44 -5.33 -16.54
CA GLY A 20 -12.81 -6.35 -15.59
C GLY A 20 -12.20 -6.05 -14.20
N GLU A 21 -12.88 -6.45 -13.13
CA GLU A 21 -12.34 -6.30 -11.79
C GLU A 21 -10.94 -6.93 -11.71
N PRO A 22 -9.97 -6.27 -11.03
CA PRO A 22 -8.62 -6.79 -10.93
C PRO A 22 -8.63 -8.15 -10.20
N GLN A 23 -7.93 -9.14 -10.76
CA GLN A 23 -7.79 -10.45 -10.13
C GLN A 23 -7.10 -10.29 -8.76
N VAL A 24 -7.80 -10.67 -7.70
CA VAL A 24 -7.24 -10.69 -6.34
C VAL A 24 -6.36 -11.94 -6.19
N LEU A 25 -5.08 -11.74 -5.86
CA LEU A 25 -4.10 -12.80 -5.58
C LEU A 25 -4.08 -13.14 -4.08
N PHE A 26 -4.35 -12.16 -3.23
CA PHE A 26 -4.48 -12.29 -1.80
C PHE A 26 -5.25 -11.10 -1.23
N GLU A 27 -6.05 -11.34 -0.19
CA GLU A 27 -6.75 -10.30 0.56
C GLU A 27 -6.74 -10.66 2.04
N ASP A 28 -6.54 -9.65 2.89
CA ASP A 28 -6.83 -9.73 4.31
C ASP A 28 -7.72 -8.55 4.71
N ARG A 29 -8.93 -8.87 5.14
CA ARG A 29 -9.90 -7.88 5.62
C ARG A 29 -9.78 -7.60 7.10
N PHE A 30 -8.88 -8.34 7.78
CA PHE A 30 -8.70 -8.27 9.22
C PHE A 30 -10.00 -8.56 10.00
N ASP A 31 -10.78 -9.54 9.54
CA ASP A 31 -12.06 -9.94 10.15
C ASP A 31 -11.82 -10.85 11.36
N GLY A 32 -11.45 -10.24 12.49
CA GLY A 32 -11.25 -10.91 13.78
C GLY A 32 -9.93 -11.65 13.94
N LYS A 33 -9.21 -11.96 12.86
CA LYS A 33 -7.89 -12.61 12.86
C LYS A 33 -7.09 -12.23 11.62
N LEU A 34 -5.80 -12.49 11.65
CA LEU A 34 -4.96 -12.41 10.46
C LEU A 34 -5.23 -13.60 9.53
N ALA A 35 -5.24 -13.36 8.22
CA ALA A 35 -5.28 -14.42 7.22
C ALA A 35 -3.97 -15.24 7.22
N ASP A 36 -4.00 -16.44 6.66
CA ASP A 36 -2.83 -17.29 6.57
C ASP A 36 -1.71 -16.67 5.70
N GLY A 37 -0.46 -16.99 6.02
CA GLY A 37 0.72 -16.53 5.29
C GLY A 37 1.37 -15.27 5.86
N TRP A 38 0.82 -14.69 6.91
CA TRP A 38 1.50 -13.68 7.70
C TRP A 38 2.40 -14.29 8.77
N HIS A 39 3.46 -13.60 9.11
CA HIS A 39 4.28 -13.85 10.29
C HIS A 39 4.81 -12.55 10.87
N TRP A 40 5.04 -12.53 12.18
CA TRP A 40 5.58 -11.38 12.87
C TRP A 40 7.12 -11.43 12.93
N LEU A 41 7.76 -10.31 12.66
CA LEU A 41 9.15 -10.09 13.05
C LEU A 41 9.14 -9.32 14.37
N ARG A 42 9.85 -9.86 15.39
CA ARG A 42 10.00 -9.23 16.71
C ARG A 42 8.65 -8.92 17.37
N GLU A 43 7.79 -9.94 17.43
CA GLU A 43 6.45 -9.82 17.97
C GLU A 43 6.43 -9.36 19.44
N ASP A 44 5.52 -8.43 19.72
CA ASP A 44 5.07 -8.04 21.05
C ASP A 44 3.53 -8.11 21.03
N PRO A 45 2.96 -9.24 21.51
CA PRO A 45 1.52 -9.50 21.37
C PRO A 45 0.65 -8.52 22.16
N ALA A 46 1.21 -7.77 23.10
CA ALA A 46 0.50 -6.72 23.82
C ALA A 46 0.35 -5.40 23.03
N ALA A 47 1.06 -5.29 21.90
CA ALA A 47 1.13 -4.07 21.12
C ALA A 47 0.55 -4.21 19.70
N TRP A 48 -0.34 -5.18 19.49
CA TRP A 48 -1.14 -5.27 18.28
C TRP A 48 -2.48 -5.97 18.56
N ARG A 49 -3.47 -5.73 17.70
CA ARG A 49 -4.75 -6.41 17.73
C ARG A 49 -5.48 -6.32 16.40
N VAL A 50 -6.36 -7.26 16.14
CA VAL A 50 -7.32 -7.20 15.02
C VAL A 50 -8.68 -6.91 15.60
N LYS A 51 -9.32 -5.83 15.13
CA LYS A 51 -10.63 -5.41 15.63
C LYS A 51 -11.40 -4.67 14.53
N ASP A 52 -12.67 -5.00 14.35
CA ASP A 52 -13.62 -4.29 13.46
C ASP A 52 -13.10 -4.11 12.02
N GLY A 53 -12.46 -5.15 11.44
CA GLY A 53 -11.91 -5.10 10.10
C GLY A 53 -10.60 -4.30 9.96
N VAL A 54 -9.90 -4.06 11.08
CA VAL A 54 -8.68 -3.27 11.15
C VAL A 54 -7.59 -4.01 11.92
N LEU A 55 -6.39 -4.04 11.39
CA LEU A 55 -5.19 -4.36 12.16
C LEU A 55 -4.69 -3.08 12.83
N GLU A 56 -4.68 -3.04 14.14
CA GLU A 56 -4.08 -1.97 14.93
C GLU A 56 -2.72 -2.42 15.47
N VAL A 57 -1.69 -1.61 15.26
CA VAL A 57 -0.33 -1.84 15.76
C VAL A 57 0.15 -0.59 16.49
N ARG A 58 0.63 -0.75 17.72
CA ARG A 58 1.18 0.36 18.50
C ARG A 58 2.44 0.89 17.85
N ILE A 59 2.49 2.20 17.62
CA ILE A 59 3.66 2.87 17.04
C ILE A 59 4.70 3.04 18.16
N GLN A 60 5.68 2.14 18.16
CA GLN A 60 6.75 2.13 19.15
C GLN A 60 8.00 2.86 18.64
N PRO A 61 8.87 3.38 19.53
CA PRO A 61 10.19 3.85 19.13
C PRO A 61 10.98 2.76 18.39
N GLY A 62 11.77 3.14 17.39
CA GLY A 62 12.58 2.20 16.61
C GLY A 62 12.77 2.62 15.18
N LYS A 63 13.35 1.74 14.37
CA LYS A 63 13.61 1.93 12.94
C LYS A 63 13.10 0.71 12.16
N ALA A 64 12.94 0.82 10.85
CA ALA A 64 12.41 -0.25 10.00
C ALA A 64 13.03 -1.63 10.25
N ALA A 65 14.35 -1.69 10.51
CA ALA A 65 15.06 -2.95 10.74
C ALA A 65 14.94 -3.52 12.17
N THR A 66 14.54 -2.68 13.15
CA THR A 66 14.58 -3.02 14.58
C THR A 66 13.24 -2.91 15.28
N VAL A 67 12.26 -2.27 14.68
CA VAL A 67 10.92 -2.10 15.27
C VAL A 67 10.28 -3.44 15.59
N LYS A 68 9.53 -3.48 16.68
CA LYS A 68 8.65 -4.59 17.01
C LYS A 68 7.41 -4.59 16.11
N ASN A 69 6.77 -5.75 16.00
CA ASN A 69 5.51 -5.94 15.28
C ASN A 69 5.57 -5.51 13.80
N ALA A 70 6.64 -5.89 13.09
CA ALA A 70 6.59 -5.87 11.65
C ALA A 70 5.82 -7.12 11.17
N LEU A 71 4.62 -6.93 10.64
CA LEU A 71 3.81 -8.01 10.08
C LEU A 71 4.23 -8.25 8.64
N VAL A 72 4.75 -9.42 8.33
CA VAL A 72 5.44 -9.72 7.08
C VAL A 72 4.81 -10.91 6.36
N ARG A 73 4.79 -10.85 5.04
CA ARG A 73 4.41 -11.97 4.17
C ARG A 73 5.27 -12.00 2.91
N PRO A 74 5.43 -13.18 2.26
CA PRO A 74 6.06 -13.26 0.96
C PRO A 74 5.33 -12.40 -0.08
N ALA A 75 6.08 -11.64 -0.89
CA ALA A 75 5.55 -11.01 -2.09
C ALA A 75 5.36 -12.06 -3.21
N PRO A 76 4.45 -11.83 -4.18
CA PRO A 76 4.39 -12.67 -5.36
C PRO A 76 5.71 -12.68 -6.15
N ASP A 77 5.98 -13.79 -6.84
CA ASP A 77 7.11 -13.85 -7.75
C ASP A 77 6.96 -12.80 -8.88
N ARG A 78 7.98 -11.98 -9.06
CA ARG A 78 8.04 -10.95 -10.10
C ARG A 78 7.91 -11.52 -11.50
N ALA A 79 8.37 -12.77 -11.74
CA ALA A 79 8.24 -13.45 -13.02
C ALA A 79 6.79 -13.86 -13.34
N SER A 80 5.91 -13.91 -12.34
CA SER A 80 4.51 -14.29 -12.54
C SER A 80 3.64 -13.20 -13.16
N GLY A 81 4.20 -12.03 -13.48
CA GLY A 81 3.53 -10.87 -14.09
C GLY A 81 3.36 -9.71 -13.11
N ALA A 82 2.87 -8.58 -13.62
CA ALA A 82 2.70 -7.36 -12.83
C ALA A 82 1.63 -7.52 -11.74
N TYR A 83 1.89 -6.94 -10.56
CA TYR A 83 0.94 -6.94 -9.44
C TYR A 83 1.05 -5.65 -8.63
N ALA A 84 0.04 -5.38 -7.84
CA ALA A 84 0.04 -4.29 -6.88
C ALA A 84 -0.25 -4.81 -5.47
N VAL A 85 0.41 -4.21 -4.48
CA VAL A 85 0.13 -4.37 -3.05
C VAL A 85 -0.53 -3.11 -2.56
N GLU A 86 -1.70 -3.22 -1.95
CA GLU A 86 -2.52 -2.10 -1.52
C GLU A 86 -2.90 -2.24 -0.05
N VAL A 87 -2.96 -1.11 0.64
CA VAL A 87 -3.49 -1.00 2.01
C VAL A 87 -3.95 0.43 2.27
N THR A 88 -4.94 0.60 3.11
CA THR A 88 -5.28 1.93 3.66
C THR A 88 -4.70 2.05 5.06
N VAL A 89 -4.00 3.16 5.33
CA VAL A 89 -3.40 3.46 6.62
C VAL A 89 -4.03 4.70 7.25
N SER A 90 -4.11 4.71 8.58
CA SER A 90 -4.50 5.87 9.39
C SER A 90 -3.88 5.77 10.77
N GLY A 91 -3.71 6.90 11.45
CA GLY A 91 -3.35 6.90 12.88
C GLY A 91 -4.59 6.97 13.77
N SER A 92 -4.49 6.49 15.02
CA SER A 92 -5.53 6.70 16.04
C SER A 92 -5.56 8.17 16.53
N THR A 93 -4.41 8.83 16.43
CA THR A 93 -4.15 10.22 16.78
C THR A 93 -3.26 10.85 15.72
N PRO A 94 -3.26 12.18 15.57
CA PRO A 94 -2.25 12.85 14.76
C PRO A 94 -0.83 12.50 15.24
N PRO A 95 0.14 12.28 14.35
CA PRO A 95 1.52 12.00 14.75
C PRO A 95 2.14 13.23 15.40
N THR A 96 2.92 13.01 16.48
CA THR A 96 3.54 14.08 17.29
C THR A 96 5.05 14.02 17.30
N THR A 97 5.62 12.86 17.03
CA THR A 97 7.07 12.66 17.03
C THR A 97 7.62 12.77 15.61
N PRO A 98 8.71 13.53 15.37
CA PRO A 98 9.34 13.57 14.06
C PRO A 98 9.67 12.16 13.53
N TYR A 99 9.29 11.92 12.28
CA TYR A 99 9.42 10.63 11.58
C TYR A 99 8.50 9.51 12.09
N GLU A 100 7.54 9.81 12.98
CA GLU A 100 6.47 8.87 13.30
C GLU A 100 5.74 8.48 12.02
N GLN A 101 5.62 7.16 11.75
CA GLN A 101 5.19 6.66 10.46
C GLN A 101 4.50 5.32 10.52
N GLU A 102 3.65 5.07 9.52
CA GLU A 102 3.00 3.79 9.27
C GLU A 102 2.86 3.54 7.76
N GLY A 103 2.96 2.26 7.36
CA GLY A 103 2.75 1.89 5.96
C GLY A 103 3.38 0.59 5.54
N ILE A 104 3.76 0.55 4.26
CA ILE A 104 4.38 -0.59 3.61
C ILE A 104 5.90 -0.42 3.65
N THR A 105 6.60 -1.45 4.15
CA THR A 105 8.05 -1.59 3.96
C THR A 105 8.32 -2.85 3.15
N TRP A 106 9.11 -2.71 2.10
CA TRP A 106 9.57 -3.82 1.29
C TRP A 106 10.84 -4.39 1.88
N TYR A 107 10.86 -5.69 2.05
CA TYR A 107 12.05 -6.42 2.53
C TYR A 107 12.67 -7.22 1.39
N ARG A 108 13.98 -7.32 1.40
CA ARG A 108 14.76 -8.22 0.56
C ARG A 108 15.70 -9.01 1.46
N ASP A 109 15.55 -10.33 1.46
CA ASP A 109 16.36 -11.24 2.28
C ASP A 109 16.41 -10.81 3.76
N GLY A 110 15.24 -10.47 4.31
CA GLY A 110 15.07 -10.05 5.70
C GLY A 110 15.57 -8.62 6.03
N LYS A 111 15.97 -7.82 5.02
CA LYS A 111 16.43 -6.44 5.20
C LYS A 111 15.48 -5.45 4.52
N PRO A 112 15.15 -4.30 5.17
CA PRO A 112 14.38 -3.25 4.53
C PRO A 112 15.09 -2.72 3.29
N ALA A 113 14.38 -2.66 2.14
CA ALA A 113 14.90 -2.16 0.88
C ALA A 113 14.34 -0.77 0.52
N PHE A 114 13.04 -0.57 0.68
CA PHE A 114 12.38 0.72 0.53
C PHE A 114 11.08 0.75 1.34
N LYS A 115 10.50 1.95 1.48
CA LYS A 115 9.22 2.15 2.17
C LYS A 115 8.26 3.01 1.35
N LEU A 116 6.97 2.80 1.56
CA LEU A 116 5.88 3.69 1.17
C LEU A 116 5.02 3.89 2.41
N VAL A 117 5.11 5.06 3.00
CA VAL A 117 4.54 5.36 4.33
C VAL A 117 3.89 6.73 4.39
N ARG A 118 2.95 6.89 5.30
CA ARG A 118 2.50 8.17 5.83
C ARG A 118 3.42 8.51 7.00
N GLU A 119 4.01 9.71 7.03
CA GLU A 119 5.09 10.08 7.95
C GLU A 119 5.00 11.54 8.35
N LEU A 120 5.34 11.87 9.60
CA LEU A 120 5.50 13.26 10.07
C LEU A 120 6.90 13.77 9.74
N VAL A 121 7.01 14.70 8.80
CA VAL A 121 8.27 15.31 8.38
C VAL A 121 8.15 16.84 8.46
N ASP A 122 9.05 17.49 9.17
CA ASP A 122 9.10 18.95 9.30
C ASP A 122 7.74 19.56 9.75
N GLY A 123 7.04 18.89 10.68
CA GLY A 123 5.75 19.30 11.21
C GLY A 123 4.56 19.10 10.26
N LYS A 124 4.75 18.41 9.14
CA LYS A 124 3.69 18.09 8.17
C LYS A 124 3.56 16.60 7.97
N VAL A 125 2.33 16.13 7.83
CA VAL A 125 2.07 14.75 7.41
C VAL A 125 2.27 14.66 5.90
N VAL A 126 3.14 13.73 5.48
CA VAL A 126 3.49 13.53 4.07
C VAL A 126 3.48 12.05 3.71
N VAL A 127 3.37 11.74 2.41
CA VAL A 127 3.67 10.41 1.88
C VAL A 127 5.12 10.37 1.41
N VAL A 128 5.85 9.36 1.87
CA VAL A 128 7.24 9.06 1.48
C VAL A 128 7.24 7.75 0.67
N PRO A 129 7.94 7.70 -0.48
CA PRO A 129 8.89 8.66 -1.03
C PRO A 129 8.23 9.92 -1.59
N GLY A 130 9.04 10.96 -1.87
CA GLY A 130 8.61 12.19 -2.52
C GLY A 130 8.14 13.30 -1.57
N LYS A 131 7.86 13.00 -0.29
CA LYS A 131 7.38 13.96 0.72
C LYS A 131 6.15 14.75 0.26
N HIS A 132 5.15 14.05 -0.31
CA HIS A 132 3.90 14.65 -0.78
C HIS A 132 3.00 14.99 0.41
N PRO A 133 2.67 16.27 0.65
CA PRO A 133 1.78 16.64 1.75
C PRO A 133 0.39 16.00 1.62
N VAL A 134 -0.15 15.51 2.72
CA VAL A 134 -1.49 14.95 2.80
C VAL A 134 -2.22 15.52 4.00
N ASP A 135 -3.37 16.14 3.73
CA ASP A 135 -4.29 16.65 4.74
C ASP A 135 -5.52 15.71 4.79
N ALA A 136 -5.27 14.47 5.18
CA ALA A 136 -6.28 13.45 5.30
C ALA A 136 -5.96 12.50 6.45
N GLU A 137 -6.96 12.11 7.22
CA GLU A 137 -6.82 11.18 8.35
C GLU A 137 -6.34 9.81 7.88
N LYS A 138 -6.81 9.36 6.71
CA LYS A 138 -6.43 8.08 6.11
C LYS A 138 -5.84 8.26 4.72
N VAL A 139 -4.94 7.37 4.34
CA VAL A 139 -4.27 7.38 3.03
C VAL A 139 -4.23 5.96 2.48
N GLY A 140 -4.71 5.78 1.25
CA GLY A 140 -4.45 4.56 0.50
C GLY A 140 -3.01 4.56 0.01
N LEU A 141 -2.30 3.46 0.23
CA LEU A 141 -0.93 3.23 -0.23
C LEU A 141 -0.93 2.05 -1.20
N ARG A 142 -0.16 2.16 -2.28
CA ARG A 142 -0.06 1.14 -3.32
C ARG A 142 1.37 1.04 -3.85
N VAL A 143 1.91 -0.16 -3.84
CA VAL A 143 3.17 -0.49 -4.51
C VAL A 143 2.86 -1.33 -5.72
N VAL A 144 3.10 -0.82 -6.92
CA VAL A 144 2.96 -1.55 -8.19
C VAL A 144 4.30 -2.11 -8.59
N VAL A 145 4.37 -3.42 -8.81
CA VAL A 145 5.58 -4.14 -9.22
C VAL A 145 5.44 -4.62 -10.65
N ARG A 146 6.43 -4.27 -11.48
CA ARG A 146 6.57 -4.73 -12.87
C ARG A 146 8.01 -5.18 -13.12
N GLY A 147 8.22 -6.48 -13.16
CA GLY A 147 9.59 -7.04 -13.25
C GLY A 147 10.50 -6.51 -12.13
N ASP A 148 11.61 -5.92 -12.50
CA ASP A 148 12.61 -5.39 -11.58
C ASP A 148 12.40 -3.91 -11.19
N ARG A 149 11.19 -3.41 -11.32
CA ARG A 149 10.86 -2.03 -10.95
C ARG A 149 9.59 -1.96 -10.12
N TYR A 150 9.52 -0.93 -9.26
CA TYR A 150 8.30 -0.58 -8.56
C TYR A 150 7.90 0.88 -8.81
N THR A 151 6.61 1.14 -8.71
CA THR A 151 6.03 2.47 -8.57
C THR A 151 5.30 2.53 -7.23
N ALA A 152 5.60 3.55 -6.44
CA ALA A 152 4.90 3.86 -5.21
C ALA A 152 3.80 4.88 -5.50
N GLU A 153 2.59 4.58 -5.08
CA GLU A 153 1.41 5.41 -5.34
C GLU A 153 0.62 5.62 -4.05
N TYR A 154 -0.12 6.72 -3.98
CA TYR A 154 -0.97 7.03 -2.85
C TYR A 154 -2.28 7.70 -3.31
N ARG A 155 -3.29 7.66 -2.43
CA ARG A 155 -4.53 8.41 -2.60
C ARG A 155 -5.01 8.93 -1.24
N PRO A 156 -5.14 10.27 -1.09
CA PRO A 156 -5.70 10.86 0.11
C PRO A 156 -7.13 10.38 0.35
N GLY A 157 -7.52 10.19 1.61
CA GLY A 157 -8.84 9.68 1.95
C GLY A 157 -9.05 8.18 1.71
N GLY A 158 -8.10 7.49 1.08
CA GLY A 158 -8.22 6.06 0.76
C GLY A 158 -9.08 5.75 -0.47
N GLU A 159 -9.58 6.76 -1.18
CA GLU A 159 -10.47 6.64 -2.34
C GLU A 159 -10.02 7.57 -3.48
N GLY A 160 -10.61 7.40 -4.67
CA GLY A 160 -10.28 8.22 -5.84
C GLY A 160 -9.04 7.73 -6.60
N GLU A 161 -8.48 8.63 -7.39
CA GLU A 161 -7.35 8.33 -8.27
C GLU A 161 -6.03 8.16 -7.52
N TRP A 162 -5.22 7.21 -8.00
CA TRP A 162 -3.86 7.02 -7.51
C TRP A 162 -2.93 8.12 -8.03
N LYS A 163 -2.14 8.68 -7.13
CA LYS A 163 -1.07 9.66 -7.43
C LYS A 163 0.27 8.99 -7.23
N THR A 164 1.21 9.24 -8.12
CA THR A 164 2.57 8.72 -7.98
C THR A 164 3.30 9.43 -6.85
N ALA A 165 3.83 8.67 -5.91
CA ALA A 165 4.71 9.15 -4.84
C ALA A 165 6.19 9.03 -5.22
N GLY A 166 6.53 8.02 -6.05
CA GLY A 166 7.89 7.77 -6.49
C GLY A 166 8.03 6.38 -7.09
N GLY A 167 9.26 5.91 -7.20
CA GLY A 167 9.53 4.58 -7.74
C GLY A 167 11.02 4.35 -7.94
N GLY A 168 11.37 3.15 -8.35
CA GLY A 168 12.77 2.79 -8.56
C GLY A 168 12.98 1.34 -8.98
N PRO A 169 14.24 0.91 -9.08
CA PRO A 169 14.57 -0.49 -9.25
C PRO A 169 14.30 -1.25 -7.95
N LEU A 170 13.84 -2.48 -8.08
CA LEU A 170 13.86 -3.46 -7.01
C LEU A 170 15.27 -4.07 -6.90
N PRO A 171 15.70 -4.54 -5.71
CA PRO A 171 16.97 -5.24 -5.58
C PRO A 171 17.07 -6.40 -6.56
N ALA A 172 18.16 -6.46 -7.31
CA ALA A 172 18.39 -7.47 -8.35
C ALA A 172 18.80 -8.83 -7.77
N GLY A 173 18.78 -9.85 -8.63
CA GLY A 173 19.28 -11.21 -8.33
C GLY A 173 18.25 -12.11 -7.65
N ALA A 174 18.62 -13.38 -7.49
CA ALA A 174 17.84 -14.34 -6.71
C ALA A 174 17.81 -13.93 -5.24
N GLY A 175 16.63 -13.87 -4.64
CA GLY A 175 16.42 -13.50 -3.25
C GLY A 175 14.94 -13.42 -2.93
N LYS A 176 14.62 -13.38 -1.64
CA LYS A 176 13.25 -13.41 -1.16
C LYS A 176 12.73 -11.99 -0.96
N ASP A 177 11.72 -11.63 -1.73
CA ASP A 177 10.95 -10.41 -1.52
C ASP A 177 9.82 -10.64 -0.54
N GLU A 178 9.65 -9.70 0.39
CA GLU A 178 8.58 -9.71 1.37
C GLU A 178 7.98 -8.32 1.52
N VAL A 179 6.70 -8.29 1.82
CA VAL A 179 5.96 -7.07 2.13
C VAL A 179 5.68 -7.04 3.62
N SER A 180 5.96 -5.92 4.26
CA SER A 180 5.65 -5.69 5.66
C SER A 180 4.65 -4.56 5.84
N LEU A 181 3.65 -4.78 6.70
CA LEU A 181 2.90 -3.72 7.35
C LEU A 181 3.58 -3.41 8.66
N GLN A 182 4.04 -2.18 8.84
CA GLN A 182 4.74 -1.76 10.06
C GLN A 182 4.63 -0.26 10.31
N CYS A 183 4.90 0.11 11.56
CA CYS A 183 4.95 1.48 12.03
C CYS A 183 6.10 1.64 13.03
N TYR A 184 6.69 2.81 13.11
CA TYR A 184 7.82 3.09 14.02
C TYR A 184 8.08 4.59 14.20
N ASP A 185 9.08 4.93 15.00
CA ASP A 185 9.39 6.28 15.46
C ASP A 185 8.24 6.92 16.26
N GLY A 186 7.41 6.10 16.93
CA GLY A 186 6.37 6.60 17.81
C GLY A 186 6.92 7.25 19.09
N PRO A 187 6.07 8.02 19.80
CA PRO A 187 6.45 8.66 21.03
C PRO A 187 6.75 7.63 22.13
N PRO A 188 7.77 7.86 22.98
CA PRO A 188 8.12 6.92 24.05
C PRO A 188 7.13 6.95 25.23
N ASP A 189 6.44 8.08 25.44
CA ASP A 189 5.62 8.41 26.61
C ASP A 189 4.13 8.61 26.27
N ALA A 190 3.71 8.36 25.04
CA ALA A 190 2.33 8.36 24.62
C ALA A 190 1.99 7.11 23.79
N GLU A 191 0.72 6.77 23.78
CA GLU A 191 0.25 5.58 23.06
C GLU A 191 -0.44 5.98 21.77
N HIS A 192 0.28 5.79 20.64
CA HIS A 192 -0.25 5.98 19.30
C HIS A 192 -0.41 4.63 18.61
N TRP A 193 -1.48 4.47 17.82
CA TRP A 193 -1.78 3.25 17.08
C TRP A 193 -1.90 3.54 15.60
N ALA A 194 -1.12 2.82 14.82
CA ALA A 194 -1.32 2.72 13.38
C ALA A 194 -2.46 1.76 13.09
N ARG A 195 -3.27 2.08 12.09
CA ARG A 195 -4.42 1.31 11.63
C ARG A 195 -4.24 0.93 10.17
N PHE A 196 -4.33 -0.36 9.88
CA PHE A 196 -4.26 -0.91 8.54
C PHE A 196 -5.57 -1.59 8.19
N SER A 197 -6.13 -1.27 7.03
CA SER A 197 -7.38 -1.87 6.54
C SER A 197 -7.32 -2.18 5.06
N GLY A 198 -8.09 -3.18 4.62
CA GLY A 198 -8.24 -3.52 3.22
C GLY A 198 -6.93 -3.90 2.53
N PHE A 199 -6.08 -4.69 3.20
CA PHE A 199 -4.86 -5.19 2.57
C PHE A 199 -5.20 -6.16 1.44
N ARG A 200 -4.63 -5.90 0.27
CA ARG A 200 -4.77 -6.83 -0.85
C ARG A 200 -3.57 -6.82 -1.78
N VAL A 201 -3.38 -7.93 -2.44
CA VAL A 201 -2.46 -8.09 -3.56
C VAL A 201 -3.29 -8.41 -4.79
N VAL A 202 -3.16 -7.62 -5.83
CA VAL A 202 -3.96 -7.74 -7.05
C VAL A 202 -3.09 -7.84 -8.29
N ARG A 203 -3.55 -8.57 -9.30
CA ARG A 203 -2.94 -8.57 -10.61
C ARG A 203 -3.17 -7.22 -11.29
N VAL A 204 -2.12 -6.66 -11.88
CA VAL A 204 -2.21 -5.45 -12.69
C VAL A 204 -2.14 -5.86 -14.16
N THR A 205 -3.17 -5.52 -14.91
CA THR A 205 -3.17 -5.65 -16.38
C THR A 205 -2.54 -4.41 -16.96
N ASP A 206 -1.63 -4.57 -17.90
CA ASP A 206 -1.16 -3.44 -18.69
C ASP A 206 -2.34 -2.94 -19.54
N SER A 207 -2.74 -1.69 -19.32
CA SER A 207 -3.64 -1.01 -20.26
C SER A 207 -2.89 -0.92 -21.60
N ARG A 208 -3.43 -1.61 -22.60
CA ARG A 208 -2.94 -1.52 -23.98
C ARG A 208 -3.24 -0.14 -24.56
#